data_704452c57b6191442403ac930fd61887
#
_entry.id   704452c57b6191442403ac930fd61887
#
_cell.length_a   1.000
_cell.length_b   1.000
_cell.length_c   1.000
_cell.angle_alpha   90.00
_cell.angle_beta   90.00
_cell.angle_gamma   90.00
#
_symmetry.space_group_name_H-M   'P 1'
#
loop_
_entity.id
_entity.type
_entity.pdbx_description
1 polymer ?
#
loop_
_entity_poly.entity_id
_entity_poly.type
_entity_poly.pdbx_seq_one_letter_code
_entity_poly.pdbx_strand_id
1 'polypeptide(L)'
;MTAPVAPMVAIVMGSQSDWPTMRHAADALDLLKVDYEARIVSAHRTPERMFDFAKSAKAEGYKVIIAGAGGAAHLPGMIAALTTL
;
A
#
# COMPACT_ATOMS: atom_id res chain seq x y z
N MET A 1 -2.75 7.46 -26.89
CA MET A 1 -3.22 7.60 -25.50
C MET A 1 -2.45 6.63 -24.61
N THR A 2 -1.87 7.15 -23.57
CA THR A 2 -1.14 6.31 -22.62
C THR A 2 -2.07 5.83 -21.51
N ALA A 3 -1.89 4.59 -21.07
CA ALA A 3 -2.63 4.08 -19.91
C ALA A 3 -2.25 4.88 -18.67
N PRO A 4 -3.19 5.11 -17.74
CA PRO A 4 -2.86 5.73 -16.47
C PRO A 4 -1.81 4.90 -15.74
N VAL A 5 -0.80 5.56 -15.18
CA VAL A 5 0.18 4.90 -14.32
C VAL A 5 -0.16 5.16 -12.88
N ALA A 6 0.14 4.21 -12.01
CA ALA A 6 -0.06 4.36 -10.58
C ALA A 6 0.83 5.47 -10.03
N PRO A 7 0.42 6.11 -8.92
CA PRO A 7 1.32 6.99 -8.17
C PRO A 7 2.58 6.24 -7.75
N MET A 8 3.64 6.98 -7.43
CA MET A 8 4.91 6.38 -7.04
C MET A 8 4.81 5.53 -5.79
N VAL A 9 4.01 5.95 -4.82
CA VAL A 9 3.92 5.31 -3.51
C VAL A 9 2.50 4.81 -3.26
N ALA A 10 2.38 3.58 -2.78
CA ALA A 10 1.14 3.05 -2.24
C ALA A 10 1.24 2.99 -0.72
N ILE A 11 0.24 3.54 -0.04
CA ILE A 11 0.08 3.38 1.41
C ILE A 11 -1.02 2.36 1.60
N VAL A 12 -0.70 1.21 2.19
CA VAL A 12 -1.68 0.14 2.40
C VAL A 12 -1.84 -0.16 3.88
N MET A 13 -3.06 -0.41 4.28
CA MET A 13 -3.42 -0.66 5.67
C MET A 13 -4.49 -1.73 5.74
N GLY A 14 -4.54 -2.45 6.85
CA GLY A 14 -5.47 -3.56 7.01
C GLY A 14 -6.91 -3.14 7.31
N SER A 15 -7.10 -1.92 7.80
CA SER A 15 -8.40 -1.41 8.19
C SER A 15 -8.39 0.11 8.13
N GLN A 16 -9.59 0.69 7.96
CA GLN A 16 -9.72 2.14 8.04
C GLN A 16 -9.32 2.69 9.42
N SER A 17 -9.40 1.87 10.45
CA SER A 17 -8.97 2.27 11.79
C SER A 17 -7.47 2.52 11.89
N ASP A 18 -6.69 2.08 10.92
CA ASP A 18 -5.25 2.34 10.86
C ASP A 18 -4.93 3.72 10.26
N TRP A 19 -5.91 4.35 9.62
CA TRP A 19 -5.68 5.62 8.92
C TRP A 19 -5.12 6.73 9.82
N PRO A 20 -5.60 6.94 11.05
CA PRO A 20 -5.03 7.99 11.90
C PRO A 20 -3.51 7.86 12.08
N THR A 21 -2.98 6.65 12.06
CA THR A 21 -1.54 6.39 12.10
C THR A 21 -0.90 6.52 10.73
N MET A 22 -1.47 5.87 9.73
CA MET A 22 -0.90 5.86 8.38
C MET A 22 -0.98 7.23 7.70
N ARG A 23 -1.90 8.07 8.12
CA ARG A 23 -2.02 9.44 7.64
C ARG A 23 -0.73 10.25 7.80
N HIS A 24 0.07 9.93 8.80
CA HIS A 24 1.36 10.61 8.99
C HIS A 24 2.30 10.38 7.80
N ALA A 25 2.25 9.17 7.21
CA ALA A 25 3.02 8.90 5.99
C ALA A 25 2.50 9.73 4.81
N ALA A 26 1.18 9.83 4.68
CA ALA A 26 0.56 10.65 3.64
C ALA A 26 0.95 12.13 3.78
N ASP A 27 0.91 12.65 5.00
CA ASP A 27 1.28 14.04 5.27
C ASP A 27 2.75 14.31 4.90
N ALA A 28 3.64 13.37 5.21
CA ALA A 28 5.04 13.49 4.85
C ALA A 28 5.24 13.48 3.32
N LEU A 29 4.52 12.61 2.62
CA LEU A 29 4.60 12.55 1.16
C LEU A 29 4.04 13.82 0.51
N ASP A 30 2.96 14.38 1.06
CA ASP A 30 2.42 15.66 0.60
C ASP A 30 3.45 16.78 0.74
N LEU A 31 4.13 16.81 1.88
CA LEU A 31 5.18 17.80 2.12
C LEU A 31 6.33 17.68 1.13
N LEU A 32 6.68 16.44 0.76
CA LEU A 32 7.74 16.15 -0.19
C LEU A 32 7.27 16.23 -1.65
N LYS A 33 5.99 16.49 -1.87
CA LYS A 33 5.37 16.54 -3.21
C LYS A 33 5.52 15.23 -3.98
N VAL A 34 5.40 14.11 -3.26
CA VAL A 34 5.42 12.78 -3.84
C VAL A 34 3.99 12.27 -3.92
N ASP A 35 3.56 11.87 -5.11
CA ASP A 35 2.23 11.31 -5.32
C ASP A 35 2.09 9.96 -4.63
N TYR A 36 0.94 9.74 -4.04
CA TYR A 36 0.65 8.48 -3.35
C TYR A 36 -0.83 8.11 -3.51
N GLU A 37 -1.11 6.85 -3.23
CA GLU A 37 -2.48 6.34 -3.15
C GLU A 37 -2.60 5.54 -1.86
N ALA A 38 -3.68 5.75 -1.11
CA ALA A 38 -3.95 4.99 0.10
C ALA A 38 -5.02 3.95 -0.19
N ARG A 39 -4.78 2.71 0.23
CA ARG A 39 -5.71 1.58 0.03
C ARG A 39 -5.87 0.77 1.30
N ILE A 40 -7.07 0.24 1.49
CA ILE A 40 -7.34 -0.74 2.54
C ILE A 40 -7.25 -2.12 1.90
N VAL A 41 -6.29 -2.92 2.38
CA VAL A 41 -6.04 -4.28 1.90
C VAL A 41 -5.78 -5.15 3.12
N SER A 42 -6.71 -6.03 3.45
CA SER A 42 -6.59 -6.84 4.67
C SER A 42 -6.04 -8.22 4.36
N ALA A 43 -4.98 -8.61 5.08
CA ALA A 43 -4.40 -9.94 4.94
C ALA A 43 -5.37 -11.03 5.37
N HIS A 44 -6.21 -10.77 6.37
CA HIS A 44 -7.11 -11.77 6.94
C HIS A 44 -8.51 -11.74 6.36
N ARG A 45 -9.02 -10.55 5.99
CA ARG A 45 -10.37 -10.41 5.48
C ARG A 45 -10.44 -10.46 3.96
N THR A 46 -9.42 -9.96 3.27
CA THR A 46 -9.39 -9.92 1.80
C THR A 46 -8.03 -10.39 1.28
N PRO A 47 -7.65 -11.65 1.56
CA PRO A 47 -6.32 -12.14 1.17
C PRO A 47 -6.10 -12.14 -0.34
N GLU A 48 -7.11 -12.43 -1.13
CA GLU A 48 -6.98 -12.41 -2.59
C GLU A 48 -6.70 -11.00 -3.11
N ARG A 49 -7.37 -10.01 -2.55
CA ARG A 49 -7.11 -8.62 -2.90
C ARG A 49 -5.68 -8.22 -2.55
N MET A 50 -5.17 -8.70 -1.42
CA MET A 50 -3.78 -8.48 -1.01
C MET A 50 -2.81 -9.11 -2.01
N PHE A 51 -3.06 -10.37 -2.40
CA PHE A 51 -2.23 -11.06 -3.39
C PHE A 51 -2.21 -10.31 -4.72
N ASP A 52 -3.38 -9.94 -5.22
CA ASP A 52 -3.50 -9.26 -6.50
C ASP A 52 -2.79 -7.92 -6.48
N PHE A 53 -3.00 -7.16 -5.43
CA PHE A 53 -2.33 -5.86 -5.27
C PHE A 53 -0.81 -6.03 -5.26
N ALA A 54 -0.28 -6.90 -4.41
CA ALA A 54 1.16 -7.07 -4.25
C ALA A 54 1.82 -7.55 -5.53
N LYS A 55 1.19 -8.49 -6.23
CA LYS A 55 1.74 -9.07 -7.45
C LYS A 55 1.72 -8.10 -8.63
N SER A 56 0.72 -7.22 -8.70
CA SER A 56 0.57 -6.28 -9.81
C SER A 56 1.22 -4.92 -9.56
N ALA A 57 1.58 -4.61 -8.33
CA ALA A 57 2.00 -3.27 -7.93
C ALA A 57 3.18 -2.74 -8.77
N LYS A 58 4.21 -3.54 -8.96
CA LYS A 58 5.38 -3.13 -9.74
C LYS A 58 5.02 -2.86 -11.19
N ALA A 59 4.24 -3.73 -11.79
CA ALA A 59 3.81 -3.59 -13.18
C ALA A 59 2.90 -2.38 -13.37
N GLU A 60 2.11 -2.02 -12.35
CA GLU A 60 1.25 -0.85 -12.40
C GLU A 60 2.01 0.47 -12.24
N GLY A 61 3.26 0.43 -11.80
CA GLY A 61 4.09 1.62 -11.72
C GLY A 61 4.46 2.08 -10.33
N TYR A 62 3.98 1.40 -9.28
CA TYR A 62 4.40 1.73 -7.93
C TYR A 62 5.89 1.45 -7.75
N LYS A 63 6.56 2.30 -6.99
CA LYS A 63 7.98 2.17 -6.67
C LYS A 63 8.21 1.79 -5.22
N VAL A 64 7.30 2.16 -4.33
CA VAL A 64 7.41 1.93 -2.90
C VAL A 64 6.03 1.57 -2.36
N ILE A 65 5.99 0.64 -1.43
CA ILE A 65 4.78 0.31 -0.69
C ILE A 65 5.07 0.58 0.79
N ILE A 66 4.27 1.46 1.40
CA ILE A 66 4.31 1.71 2.84
C ILE A 66 3.11 0.95 3.42
N ALA A 67 3.39 -0.09 4.18
CA ALA A 67 2.35 -0.96 4.71
C ALA A 67 2.31 -0.90 6.23
N GLY A 68 1.10 -0.83 6.78
CA GLY A 68 0.89 -0.83 8.22
C GLY A 68 -0.35 -1.61 8.60
N ALA A 69 -0.32 -2.20 9.79
CA ALA A 69 -1.45 -2.93 10.33
C ALA A 69 -1.34 -2.94 11.86
N GLY A 70 -2.47 -3.16 12.52
CA GLY A 70 -2.49 -3.28 13.98
C GLY A 70 -2.32 -4.72 14.45
N GLY A 71 -2.16 -4.90 15.75
CA GLY A 71 -2.03 -6.21 16.37
C GLY A 71 -0.76 -6.94 15.91
N ALA A 72 -0.93 -8.16 15.41
CA ALA A 72 0.19 -8.98 14.93
C ALA A 72 0.81 -8.43 13.64
N ALA A 73 0.11 -7.52 12.96
CA ALA A 73 0.61 -6.79 11.80
C ALA A 73 1.19 -7.69 10.70
N HIS A 74 0.41 -8.67 10.26
CA HIS A 74 0.87 -9.63 9.25
C HIS A 74 0.96 -9.03 7.85
N LEU A 75 0.14 -8.02 7.54
CA LEU A 75 0.04 -7.45 6.20
C LEU A 75 1.38 -7.00 5.61
N PRO A 76 2.22 -6.24 6.32
CA PRO A 76 3.48 -5.79 5.72
C PRO A 76 4.38 -6.94 5.26
N GLY A 77 4.56 -7.95 6.10
CA GLY A 77 5.40 -9.11 5.78
C GLY A 77 4.84 -9.94 4.65
N MET A 78 3.52 -10.11 4.61
CA MET A 78 2.86 -10.87 3.56
C MET A 78 2.97 -10.16 2.20
N ILE A 79 2.81 -8.85 2.16
CA ILE A 79 3.02 -8.08 0.94
C ILE A 79 4.48 -8.17 0.49
N ALA A 80 5.41 -7.99 1.42
CA ALA A 80 6.84 -8.06 1.09
C ALA A 80 7.24 -9.41 0.50
N ALA A 81 6.56 -10.49 0.89
CA ALA A 81 6.82 -11.82 0.36
C ALA A 81 6.32 -12.00 -1.09
N LEU A 82 5.45 -11.11 -1.58
CA LEU A 82 4.78 -11.23 -2.86
C LEU A 82 5.26 -10.25 -3.92
N THR A 83 6.13 -9.33 -3.56
CA THR A 83 6.65 -8.31 -4.49
C THR A 83 8.13 -8.07 -4.24
N THR A 84 8.79 -7.53 -5.26
CA THR A 84 10.21 -7.12 -5.15
C THR A 84 10.36 -5.64 -4.80
N LEU A 85 9.25 -4.94 -4.67
CA LEU A 85 9.29 -3.54 -4.27
C LEU A 85 9.75 -3.38 -2.82
#